data_0a4913c70b493206157e27c7caa022af
#
_entry.id   0a4913c70b493206157e27c7caa022af
#
_cell.length_a   1.000
_cell.length_b   1.000
_cell.length_c   1.000
_cell.angle_alpha   90.00
_cell.angle_beta   90.00
_cell.angle_gamma   90.00
#
_symmetry.space_group_name_H-M   'P 1'
#
loop_
_entity.id
_entity.type
_entity.pdbx_description
1 polymer ?
#
loop_
_entity_poly.entity_id
_entity_poly.type
_entity_poly.pdbx_seq_one_letter_code
_entity_poly.pdbx_strand_id
1 'polypeptide(L)'
;GPGLSALTRPMLERLDHLTAVEIDRDLAARLRKQFDASRLTVVEADALTVDFSQFGSALRVVGNLPYNISSPLLFHLMTWADHVRDQHFMLQREVIDRMVAQPGSGDFSRLSVMLQSRYRMHKLFDVPPEAFDPPPKVVSAIVRMVPLPADRLRPVSERAFETVVARAFSQRRKMLRRVLADWAAQVPWEALDIAPTARAEDISVDRYIRLADALVAAGVLSAE
;
A
#
# COMPACT_ATOMS: atom_id res chain seq x y z
N GLY A 1 -10.99 10.39 2.01
CA GLY A 1 -12.16 11.25 2.25
C GLY A 1 -13.28 11.04 1.25
N PRO A 2 -14.55 11.07 1.66
CA PRO A 2 -15.71 10.94 0.78
C PRO A 2 -15.95 12.19 -0.10
N GLY A 3 -15.33 13.31 0.21
CA GLY A 3 -15.43 14.56 -0.52
C GLY A 3 -16.89 15.00 -0.71
N LEU A 4 -17.28 15.28 -1.95
CA LEU A 4 -18.64 15.66 -2.33
C LEU A 4 -19.61 14.46 -2.48
N SER A 5 -19.30 13.31 -1.91
CA SER A 5 -20.13 12.09 -1.86
C SER A 5 -20.34 11.35 -3.19
N ALA A 6 -19.48 11.54 -4.18
CA ALA A 6 -19.58 10.86 -5.47
C ALA A 6 -19.59 9.32 -5.35
N LEU A 7 -18.81 8.74 -4.44
CA LEU A 7 -18.85 7.31 -4.13
C LEU A 7 -19.85 6.97 -3.01
N THR A 8 -20.00 7.85 -2.01
CA THR A 8 -20.83 7.60 -0.83
C THR A 8 -22.28 7.34 -1.19
N ARG A 9 -22.86 8.17 -2.08
CA ARG A 9 -24.26 8.07 -2.49
C ARG A 9 -24.58 6.71 -3.17
N PRO A 10 -23.89 6.28 -4.24
CA PRO A 10 -24.19 5.00 -4.90
C PRO A 10 -23.88 3.80 -4.02
N MET A 11 -22.94 3.91 -3.08
CA MET A 11 -22.68 2.84 -2.10
C MET A 11 -23.84 2.70 -1.11
N LEU A 12 -24.39 3.79 -0.59
CA LEU A 12 -25.54 3.76 0.33
C LEU A 12 -26.86 3.30 -0.34
N GLU A 13 -26.94 3.32 -1.65
CA GLU A 13 -28.06 2.68 -2.36
C GLU A 13 -28.04 1.14 -2.25
N ARG A 14 -26.88 0.56 -1.92
CA ARG A 14 -26.64 -0.88 -1.89
C ARG A 14 -26.21 -1.41 -0.52
N LEU A 15 -25.83 -0.53 0.39
CA LEU A 15 -25.36 -0.85 1.74
C LEU A 15 -26.32 -0.24 2.76
N ASP A 16 -26.55 -0.96 3.84
CA ASP A 16 -27.38 -0.46 4.94
C ASP A 16 -26.65 0.65 5.70
N HIS A 17 -25.33 0.52 5.84
CA HIS A 17 -24.51 1.47 6.58
C HIS A 17 -23.11 1.62 5.97
N LEU A 18 -22.53 2.82 6.10
CA LEU A 18 -21.17 3.17 5.70
C LEU A 18 -20.51 4.04 6.76
N THR A 19 -19.21 3.83 7.01
CA THR A 19 -18.37 4.74 7.79
C THR A 19 -17.48 5.52 6.84
N ALA A 20 -17.47 6.85 6.96
CA ALA A 20 -16.65 7.75 6.16
C ALA A 20 -15.66 8.51 7.07
N VAL A 21 -14.38 8.48 6.71
CA VAL A 21 -13.34 9.30 7.36
C VAL A 21 -13.09 10.54 6.51
N GLU A 22 -13.27 11.73 7.07
CA GLU A 22 -13.11 13.02 6.40
C GLU A 22 -12.36 14.01 7.29
N ILE A 23 -11.28 14.59 6.76
CA ILE A 23 -10.48 15.58 7.49
C ILE A 23 -11.06 16.99 7.42
N ASP A 24 -11.76 17.31 6.34
CA ASP A 24 -12.36 18.62 6.12
C ASP A 24 -13.66 18.73 6.91
N ARG A 25 -13.71 19.70 7.84
CA ARG A 25 -14.84 19.94 8.74
C ARG A 25 -16.12 20.35 8.01
N ASP A 26 -15.99 21.16 6.96
CA ASP A 26 -17.15 21.63 6.20
C ASP A 26 -17.74 20.51 5.38
N LEU A 27 -16.91 19.66 4.76
CA LEU A 27 -17.34 18.45 4.05
C LEU A 27 -17.95 17.43 5.02
N ALA A 28 -17.34 17.23 6.20
CA ALA A 28 -17.90 16.35 7.24
C ALA A 28 -19.28 16.84 7.71
N ALA A 29 -19.44 18.14 7.97
CA ALA A 29 -20.70 18.74 8.35
C ALA A 29 -21.75 18.61 7.24
N ARG A 30 -21.35 18.79 5.98
CA ARG A 30 -22.22 18.60 4.81
C ARG A 30 -22.72 17.16 4.69
N LEU A 31 -21.82 16.17 4.86
CA LEU A 31 -22.19 14.76 4.83
C LEU A 31 -23.20 14.40 5.91
N ARG A 32 -23.00 14.89 7.15
CA ARG A 32 -23.96 14.69 8.27
C ARG A 32 -25.32 15.31 8.02
N LYS A 33 -25.41 16.41 7.24
CA LYS A 33 -26.67 17.01 6.82
C LYS A 33 -27.34 16.27 5.67
N GLN A 34 -26.55 15.64 4.79
CA GLN A 34 -27.01 15.02 3.56
C GLN A 34 -27.54 13.60 3.79
N PHE A 35 -26.99 12.88 4.77
CA PHE A 35 -27.31 11.47 5.03
C PHE A 35 -27.74 11.27 6.48
N ASP A 36 -28.71 10.38 6.68
CA ASP A 36 -29.15 9.99 8.01
C ASP A 36 -28.02 9.29 8.79
N ALA A 37 -27.93 9.58 10.09
CA ALA A 37 -26.90 9.02 10.97
C ALA A 37 -26.99 7.48 11.10
N SER A 38 -28.17 6.90 10.89
CA SER A 38 -28.34 5.44 10.83
C SER A 38 -27.71 4.81 9.58
N ARG A 39 -27.47 5.61 8.52
CA ARG A 39 -26.93 5.16 7.25
C ARG A 39 -25.46 5.53 7.06
N LEU A 40 -25.01 6.66 7.61
CA LEU A 40 -23.64 7.16 7.47
C LEU A 40 -23.07 7.63 8.80
N THR A 41 -22.04 6.97 9.27
CA THR A 41 -21.18 7.49 10.35
C THR A 41 -20.06 8.31 9.73
N VAL A 42 -19.91 9.58 10.15
CA VAL A 42 -18.84 10.47 9.69
C VAL A 42 -17.84 10.66 10.82
N VAL A 43 -16.62 10.15 10.60
CA VAL A 43 -15.46 10.32 11.48
C VAL A 43 -14.64 11.47 10.94
N GLU A 44 -14.59 12.58 11.70
CA GLU A 44 -13.81 13.78 11.36
C GLU A 44 -12.38 13.58 11.85
N ALA A 45 -11.51 13.09 10.98
CA ALA A 45 -10.12 12.75 11.29
C ALA A 45 -9.25 12.71 10.05
N ASP A 46 -7.93 12.80 10.26
CA ASP A 46 -6.93 12.50 9.24
C ASP A 46 -6.80 10.99 9.06
N ALA A 47 -7.07 10.50 7.85
CA ALA A 47 -6.97 9.08 7.51
C ALA A 47 -5.56 8.50 7.73
N LEU A 48 -4.51 9.34 7.76
CA LEU A 48 -3.14 8.92 8.06
C LEU A 48 -2.88 8.63 9.54
N THR A 49 -3.80 9.02 10.44
CA THR A 49 -3.66 8.85 11.89
C THR A 49 -4.75 7.97 12.51
N VAL A 50 -5.75 7.60 11.72
CA VAL A 50 -6.87 6.79 12.20
C VAL A 50 -6.42 5.37 12.51
N ASP A 51 -6.81 4.89 13.67
CA ASP A 51 -6.77 3.47 14.03
C ASP A 51 -7.96 2.76 13.37
N PHE A 52 -7.69 2.01 12.28
CA PHE A 52 -8.74 1.32 11.55
C PHE A 52 -9.32 0.11 12.31
N SER A 53 -8.63 -0.42 13.33
CA SER A 53 -9.14 -1.53 14.14
C SER A 53 -10.41 -1.18 14.92
N GLN A 54 -10.61 0.10 15.23
CA GLN A 54 -11.81 0.59 15.93
C GLN A 54 -13.11 0.38 15.13
N PHE A 55 -13.00 0.18 13.81
CA PHE A 55 -14.16 -0.06 12.95
C PHE A 55 -14.52 -1.56 12.84
N GLY A 56 -13.81 -2.43 13.56
CA GLY A 56 -14.04 -3.86 13.57
C GLY A 56 -13.08 -4.67 12.71
N SER A 57 -13.52 -5.84 12.29
CA SER A 57 -12.76 -6.79 11.46
C SER A 57 -13.44 -7.01 10.10
N ALA A 58 -12.72 -7.61 9.17
CA ALA A 58 -13.17 -7.87 7.81
C ALA A 58 -13.68 -6.62 7.07
N LEU A 59 -13.02 -5.49 7.30
CA LEU A 59 -13.36 -4.20 6.70
C LEU A 59 -13.21 -4.24 5.17
N ARG A 60 -14.13 -3.60 4.46
CA ARG A 60 -13.97 -3.23 3.06
C ARG A 60 -13.66 -1.74 2.98
N VAL A 61 -12.45 -1.43 2.53
CA VAL A 61 -11.99 -0.04 2.44
C VAL A 61 -12.03 0.42 1.00
N VAL A 62 -12.67 1.56 0.76
CA VAL A 62 -12.78 2.13 -0.59
C VAL A 62 -12.44 3.61 -0.57
N GLY A 63 -11.83 4.12 -1.65
CA GLY A 63 -11.51 5.53 -1.73
C GLY A 63 -11.00 5.96 -3.10
N ASN A 64 -11.34 7.19 -3.45
CA ASN A 64 -10.62 7.98 -4.44
C ASN A 64 -9.54 8.75 -3.68
N LEU A 65 -8.28 8.28 -3.74
CA LEU A 65 -7.23 8.84 -2.91
C LEU A 65 -6.61 10.08 -3.56
N PRO A 66 -6.43 11.18 -2.78
CA PRO A 66 -5.63 12.30 -3.25
C PRO A 66 -4.21 11.85 -3.61
N TYR A 67 -3.71 12.25 -4.77
CA TYR A 67 -2.45 11.75 -5.32
C TYR A 67 -1.24 12.01 -4.42
N ASN A 68 -1.24 13.15 -3.71
CA ASN A 68 -0.14 13.57 -2.83
C ASN A 68 -0.02 12.74 -1.53
N ILE A 69 -1.10 12.10 -1.07
CA ILE A 69 -1.09 11.30 0.16
C ILE A 69 -1.32 9.81 -0.09
N SER A 70 -1.42 9.38 -1.34
CA SER A 70 -1.77 7.99 -1.68
C SER A 70 -0.77 6.98 -1.12
N SER A 71 0.54 7.17 -1.34
CA SER A 71 1.55 6.24 -0.83
C SER A 71 1.63 6.22 0.70
N PRO A 72 1.67 7.35 1.42
CA PRO A 72 1.59 7.35 2.89
C PRO A 72 0.35 6.63 3.42
N LEU A 73 -0.82 6.83 2.80
CA LEU A 73 -2.05 6.18 3.24
C LEU A 73 -2.03 4.67 2.99
N LEU A 74 -1.49 4.22 1.85
CA LEU A 74 -1.33 2.80 1.57
C LEU A 74 -0.41 2.12 2.59
N PHE A 75 0.70 2.76 2.99
CA PHE A 75 1.57 2.25 4.05
C PHE A 75 0.89 2.26 5.42
N HIS A 76 0.15 3.32 5.76
CA HIS A 76 -0.61 3.35 7.00
C HIS A 76 -1.66 2.23 7.06
N LEU A 77 -2.42 2.02 5.99
CA LEU A 77 -3.40 0.93 5.91
C LEU A 77 -2.77 -0.47 5.98
N MET A 78 -1.50 -0.60 5.58
CA MET A 78 -0.78 -1.86 5.66
C MET A 78 -0.61 -2.35 7.10
N THR A 79 -0.50 -1.44 8.08
CA THR A 79 -0.43 -1.79 9.50
C THR A 79 -1.74 -2.42 10.01
N TRP A 80 -2.86 -2.16 9.34
CA TRP A 80 -4.19 -2.66 9.68
C TRP A 80 -4.67 -3.79 8.76
N ALA A 81 -3.77 -4.38 7.96
CA ALA A 81 -4.13 -5.37 6.94
C ALA A 81 -4.92 -6.56 7.52
N ASP A 82 -4.62 -6.98 8.76
CA ASP A 82 -5.27 -8.12 9.41
C ASP A 82 -6.74 -7.82 9.81
N HIS A 83 -7.15 -6.54 9.84
CA HIS A 83 -8.54 -6.11 10.04
C HIS A 83 -9.32 -5.94 8.74
N VAL A 84 -8.66 -6.07 7.58
CA VAL A 84 -9.21 -5.77 6.27
C VAL A 84 -9.54 -7.05 5.51
N ARG A 85 -10.73 -7.08 4.90
CA ARG A 85 -11.12 -8.12 3.93
C ARG A 85 -10.59 -7.83 2.54
N ASP A 86 -10.82 -6.61 2.06
CA ASP A 86 -10.32 -6.09 0.79
C ASP A 86 -10.33 -4.56 0.75
N GLN A 87 -9.54 -4.02 -0.18
CA GLN A 87 -9.46 -2.57 -0.42
C GLN A 87 -9.63 -2.31 -1.93
N HIS A 88 -10.30 -1.21 -2.26
CA HIS A 88 -10.47 -0.74 -3.64
C HIS A 88 -10.15 0.74 -3.70
N PHE A 89 -9.09 1.09 -4.42
CA PHE A 89 -8.66 2.48 -4.52
C PHE A 89 -8.56 2.93 -5.96
N MET A 90 -8.99 4.17 -6.20
CA MET A 90 -8.66 4.90 -7.41
C MET A 90 -7.41 5.74 -7.16
N LEU A 91 -6.40 5.56 -8.01
CA LEU A 91 -5.09 6.21 -7.96
C LEU A 91 -4.65 6.59 -9.38
N GLN A 92 -3.56 7.34 -9.49
CA GLN A 92 -2.89 7.49 -10.80
C GLN A 92 -2.50 6.13 -11.35
N ARG A 93 -2.72 5.90 -12.65
CA ARG A 93 -2.39 4.64 -13.33
C ARG A 93 -0.93 4.24 -13.11
N GLU A 94 0.02 5.19 -13.22
CA GLU A 94 1.45 4.93 -12.99
C GLU A 94 1.74 4.37 -11.59
N VAL A 95 1.04 4.85 -10.57
CA VAL A 95 1.20 4.33 -9.20
C VAL A 95 0.72 2.89 -9.12
N ILE A 96 -0.44 2.58 -9.71
CA ILE A 96 -0.98 1.22 -9.73
C ILE A 96 -0.09 0.28 -10.55
N ASP A 97 0.44 0.73 -11.70
CA ASP A 97 1.35 -0.07 -12.52
C ASP A 97 2.59 -0.46 -11.72
N ARG A 98 3.14 0.45 -10.89
CA ARG A 98 4.22 0.13 -9.93
C ARG A 98 3.75 -0.83 -8.83
N MET A 99 2.54 -0.66 -8.28
CA MET A 99 2.04 -1.55 -7.21
C MET A 99 1.94 -2.99 -7.66
N VAL A 100 1.51 -3.25 -8.91
CA VAL A 100 1.29 -4.60 -9.47
C VAL A 100 2.46 -5.12 -10.29
N ALA A 101 3.53 -4.34 -10.44
CA ALA A 101 4.71 -4.68 -11.20
C ALA A 101 5.36 -5.97 -10.71
N GLN A 102 5.96 -6.74 -11.63
CA GLN A 102 6.67 -7.97 -11.31
C GLN A 102 8.19 -7.72 -11.23
N PRO A 103 8.93 -8.52 -10.45
CA PRO A 103 10.39 -8.47 -10.43
C PRO A 103 10.97 -8.54 -11.84
N GLY A 104 12.04 -7.77 -12.09
CA GLY A 104 12.67 -7.65 -13.41
C GLY A 104 12.04 -6.62 -14.34
N SER A 105 10.90 -6.04 -13.99
CA SER A 105 10.27 -4.99 -14.77
C SER A 105 10.76 -3.58 -14.39
N GLY A 106 10.68 -2.65 -15.34
CA GLY A 106 11.05 -1.24 -15.12
C GLY A 106 10.21 -0.52 -14.08
N ASP A 107 9.01 -0.98 -13.78
CA ASP A 107 8.09 -0.37 -12.81
C ASP A 107 8.23 -0.97 -11.41
N PHE A 108 8.93 -2.12 -11.27
CA PHE A 108 9.14 -2.75 -9.98
C PHE A 108 9.99 -1.85 -9.07
N SER A 109 9.49 -1.56 -7.89
CA SER A 109 10.01 -0.49 -7.02
C SER A 109 9.84 -0.83 -5.54
N ARG A 110 10.35 0.05 -4.66
CA ARG A 110 10.09 -0.05 -3.22
C ARG A 110 8.58 -0.20 -2.93
N LEU A 111 7.73 0.56 -3.61
CA LEU A 111 6.28 0.48 -3.43
C LEU A 111 5.74 -0.92 -3.75
N SER A 112 6.23 -1.52 -4.84
CA SER A 112 5.88 -2.89 -5.25
C SER A 112 6.22 -3.89 -4.15
N VAL A 113 7.47 -3.89 -3.68
CA VAL A 113 7.97 -4.84 -2.67
C VAL A 113 7.20 -4.70 -1.36
N MET A 114 7.05 -3.47 -0.85
CA MET A 114 6.39 -3.23 0.42
C MET A 114 4.93 -3.67 0.40
N LEU A 115 4.16 -3.28 -0.61
CA LEU A 115 2.75 -3.62 -0.67
C LEU A 115 2.51 -5.10 -1.00
N GLN A 116 3.32 -5.70 -1.90
CA GLN A 116 3.19 -7.11 -2.26
C GLN A 116 3.61 -8.07 -1.13
N SER A 117 4.35 -7.60 -0.12
CA SER A 117 4.63 -8.39 1.08
C SER A 117 3.38 -8.63 1.94
N ARG A 118 2.34 -7.80 1.79
CA ARG A 118 1.11 -7.84 2.61
C ARG A 118 -0.15 -8.08 1.80
N TYR A 119 -0.15 -7.78 0.49
CA TYR A 119 -1.34 -7.81 -0.34
C TYR A 119 -1.13 -8.53 -1.66
N ARG A 120 -2.15 -9.26 -2.10
CA ARG A 120 -2.35 -9.60 -3.50
C ARG A 120 -3.10 -8.45 -4.15
N MET A 121 -2.56 -7.92 -5.24
CA MET A 121 -3.10 -6.73 -5.90
C MET A 121 -3.41 -6.99 -7.37
N HIS A 122 -4.52 -6.43 -7.84
CA HIS A 122 -4.94 -6.51 -9.23
C HIS A 122 -5.42 -5.13 -9.70
N LYS A 123 -4.84 -4.63 -10.78
CA LYS A 123 -5.39 -3.52 -11.51
C LYS A 123 -6.67 -4.01 -12.22
N LEU A 124 -7.78 -3.32 -11.99
CA LEU A 124 -9.09 -3.73 -12.52
C LEU A 124 -9.36 -3.09 -13.88
N PHE A 125 -9.30 -1.76 -13.95
CA PHE A 125 -9.53 -1.00 -15.19
C PHE A 125 -8.98 0.42 -15.05
N ASP A 126 -8.76 1.06 -16.19
CA ASP A 126 -8.37 2.46 -16.28
C ASP A 126 -9.60 3.37 -16.25
N VAL A 127 -9.45 4.56 -15.67
CA VAL A 127 -10.47 5.62 -15.63
C VAL A 127 -9.92 6.83 -16.36
N PRO A 128 -10.48 7.20 -17.51
CA PRO A 128 -9.96 8.30 -18.30
C PRO A 128 -10.23 9.66 -17.64
N PRO A 129 -9.43 10.71 -17.97
CA PRO A 129 -9.58 12.05 -17.38
C PRO A 129 -10.98 12.65 -17.53
N GLU A 130 -11.68 12.35 -18.62
CA GLU A 130 -12.99 12.87 -18.94
C GLU A 130 -14.10 12.38 -17.97
N ALA A 131 -13.80 11.37 -17.16
CA ALA A 131 -14.70 10.88 -16.10
C ALA A 131 -14.72 11.78 -14.86
N PHE A 132 -13.93 12.85 -14.84
CA PHE A 132 -13.78 13.75 -13.69
C PHE A 132 -14.17 15.18 -14.04
N ASP A 133 -14.61 15.93 -13.03
CA ASP A 133 -14.85 17.37 -13.12
C ASP A 133 -14.20 18.09 -11.91
N PRO A 134 -13.18 18.91 -12.13
CA PRO A 134 -12.42 19.09 -13.36
C PRO A 134 -11.56 17.86 -13.74
N PRO A 135 -11.27 17.64 -15.03
CA PRO A 135 -10.47 16.51 -15.48
C PRO A 135 -9.01 16.62 -15.00
N PRO A 136 -8.42 15.55 -14.46
CA PRO A 136 -7.01 15.51 -14.11
C PRO A 136 -6.14 15.45 -15.38
N LYS A 137 -4.83 15.77 -15.23
CA LYS A 137 -3.86 15.70 -16.33
C LYS A 137 -3.41 14.29 -16.69
N VAL A 138 -3.76 13.29 -15.86
CA VAL A 138 -3.27 11.93 -15.96
C VAL A 138 -4.42 10.93 -15.88
N VAL A 139 -4.23 9.77 -16.49
CA VAL A 139 -5.16 8.66 -16.40
C VAL A 139 -5.12 8.09 -14.98
N SER A 140 -6.28 7.81 -14.42
CA SER A 140 -6.44 7.08 -13.17
C SER A 140 -6.72 5.59 -13.44
N ALA A 141 -6.61 4.77 -12.44
CA ALA A 141 -7.04 3.38 -12.51
C ALA A 141 -7.61 2.92 -11.17
N ILE A 142 -8.30 1.79 -11.18
CA ILE A 142 -8.79 1.14 -9.96
C ILE A 142 -7.89 -0.07 -9.66
N VAL A 143 -7.44 -0.16 -8.42
CA VAL A 143 -6.75 -1.34 -7.88
C VAL A 143 -7.60 -2.02 -6.82
N ARG A 144 -7.64 -3.34 -6.86
CA ARG A 144 -8.13 -4.19 -5.76
C ARG A 144 -6.94 -4.77 -5.02
N MET A 145 -6.97 -4.68 -3.68
CA MET A 145 -5.95 -5.20 -2.80
C MET A 145 -6.62 -6.16 -1.80
N VAL A 146 -6.09 -7.36 -1.68
CA VAL A 146 -6.57 -8.39 -0.75
C VAL A 146 -5.41 -8.79 0.14
N PRO A 147 -5.53 -8.72 1.48
CA PRO A 147 -4.48 -9.17 2.38
C PRO A 147 -4.06 -10.61 2.08
N LEU A 148 -2.77 -10.88 2.16
CA LEU A 148 -2.24 -12.22 2.03
C LEU A 148 -2.65 -13.07 3.24
N PRO A 149 -2.87 -14.38 3.08
CA PRO A 149 -3.16 -15.28 4.17
C PRO A 149 -2.08 -15.24 5.27
N ALA A 150 -2.46 -15.58 6.50
CA ALA A 150 -1.57 -15.51 7.66
C ALA A 150 -0.38 -16.50 7.58
N ASP A 151 -0.52 -17.57 6.81
CA ASP A 151 0.51 -18.59 6.57
C ASP A 151 1.54 -18.20 5.50
N ARG A 152 1.37 -17.05 4.84
CA ARG A 152 2.37 -16.54 3.90
C ARG A 152 3.60 -16.02 4.64
N LEU A 153 4.75 -16.14 3.96
CA LEU A 153 6.02 -15.63 4.45
C LEU A 153 5.88 -14.14 4.81
N ARG A 154 6.25 -13.81 6.05
CA ARG A 154 6.31 -12.44 6.58
C ARG A 154 7.68 -12.19 7.17
N PRO A 155 8.18 -10.94 7.16
CA PRO A 155 9.45 -10.62 7.78
C PRO A 155 9.35 -10.76 9.31
N VAL A 156 10.42 -11.22 9.94
CA VAL A 156 10.56 -11.27 11.42
C VAL A 156 10.47 -9.85 12.02
N SER A 157 10.97 -8.86 11.29
CA SER A 157 10.88 -7.44 11.65
C SER A 157 10.46 -6.61 10.43
N GLU A 158 9.29 -5.99 10.53
CA GLU A 158 8.79 -5.07 9.49
C GLU A 158 9.75 -3.88 9.30
N ARG A 159 10.33 -3.37 10.39
CA ARG A 159 11.30 -2.27 10.35
C ARG A 159 12.59 -2.65 9.65
N ALA A 160 13.12 -3.85 9.93
CA ALA A 160 14.31 -4.36 9.25
C ALA A 160 14.04 -4.57 7.76
N PHE A 161 12.89 -5.14 7.41
CA PHE A 161 12.44 -5.32 6.03
C PHE A 161 12.34 -3.98 5.28
N GLU A 162 11.66 -2.99 5.87
CA GLU A 162 11.56 -1.64 5.30
C GLU A 162 12.94 -1.01 5.09
N THR A 163 13.86 -1.16 6.06
CA THR A 163 15.22 -0.62 6.00
C THR A 163 16.00 -1.24 4.85
N VAL A 164 15.94 -2.56 4.69
CA VAL A 164 16.60 -3.28 3.60
C VAL A 164 16.06 -2.85 2.24
N VAL A 165 14.73 -2.81 2.09
CA VAL A 165 14.08 -2.43 0.83
C VAL A 165 14.38 -0.96 0.48
N ALA A 166 14.30 -0.05 1.46
CA ALA A 166 14.64 1.36 1.25
C ALA A 166 16.09 1.53 0.80
N ARG A 167 17.03 0.84 1.47
CA ARG A 167 18.45 0.87 1.10
C ARG A 167 18.67 0.30 -0.30
N ALA A 168 18.08 -0.84 -0.63
CA ALA A 168 18.22 -1.48 -1.93
C ALA A 168 17.80 -0.56 -3.09
N PHE A 169 16.66 0.11 -2.96
CA PHE A 169 16.14 1.01 -3.99
C PHE A 169 16.75 2.42 -3.97
N SER A 170 17.62 2.75 -3.01
CA SER A 170 18.29 4.08 -2.95
C SER A 170 19.20 4.35 -4.16
N GLN A 171 19.74 3.30 -4.78
CA GLN A 171 20.62 3.40 -5.96
C GLN A 171 20.22 2.35 -7.00
N ARG A 172 19.01 2.46 -7.52
CA ARG A 172 18.35 1.47 -8.39
C ARG A 172 19.21 0.93 -9.54
N ARG A 173 20.04 1.78 -10.18
CA ARG A 173 20.90 1.38 -11.31
C ARG A 173 22.16 0.59 -10.92
N LYS A 174 22.47 0.50 -9.61
CA LYS A 174 23.65 -0.24 -9.13
C LYS A 174 23.30 -1.67 -8.74
N MET A 175 24.30 -2.56 -8.85
CA MET A 175 24.18 -3.93 -8.34
C MET A 175 23.88 -3.92 -6.83
N LEU A 176 22.99 -4.78 -6.39
CA LEU A 176 22.53 -4.84 -5.00
C LEU A 176 23.70 -5.03 -4.01
N ARG A 177 24.68 -5.88 -4.33
CA ARG A 177 25.90 -6.06 -3.52
C ARG A 177 26.65 -4.77 -3.23
N ARG A 178 26.68 -3.84 -4.18
CA ARG A 178 27.34 -2.54 -4.00
C ARG A 178 26.51 -1.58 -3.16
N VAL A 179 25.19 -1.64 -3.31
CA VAL A 179 24.26 -0.79 -2.54
C VAL A 179 24.24 -1.21 -1.07
N LEU A 180 24.36 -2.52 -0.82
CA LEU A 180 24.39 -3.13 0.52
C LEU A 180 25.82 -3.42 1.00
N ALA A 181 26.82 -2.69 0.52
CA ALA A 181 28.25 -2.98 0.80
C ALA A 181 28.56 -3.13 2.30
N ASP A 182 27.95 -2.27 3.15
CA ASP A 182 28.13 -2.29 4.61
C ASP A 182 27.62 -3.60 5.26
N TRP A 183 26.74 -4.33 4.59
CA TRP A 183 26.12 -5.56 5.07
C TRP A 183 26.52 -6.80 4.24
N ALA A 184 27.29 -6.59 3.16
CA ALA A 184 27.52 -7.61 2.13
C ALA A 184 28.20 -8.88 2.66
N ALA A 185 29.03 -8.77 3.71
CA ALA A 185 29.73 -9.89 4.33
C ALA A 185 28.78 -10.81 5.14
N GLN A 186 27.67 -10.28 5.64
CA GLN A 186 26.67 -11.00 6.44
C GLN A 186 25.52 -11.55 5.61
N VAL A 187 25.39 -11.13 4.34
CA VAL A 187 24.35 -11.61 3.46
C VAL A 187 24.72 -12.98 2.87
N PRO A 188 23.90 -14.01 3.06
CA PRO A 188 24.13 -15.33 2.47
C PRO A 188 23.63 -15.38 1.00
N TRP A 189 24.34 -14.67 0.10
CA TRP A 189 23.92 -14.43 -1.28
C TRP A 189 23.52 -15.70 -2.05
N GLU A 190 24.31 -16.78 -1.91
CA GLU A 190 24.03 -18.03 -2.60
C GLU A 190 22.79 -18.74 -2.03
N ALA A 191 22.65 -18.76 -0.69
CA ALA A 191 21.50 -19.38 -0.04
C ALA A 191 20.19 -18.63 -0.35
N LEU A 192 20.28 -17.35 -0.65
CA LEU A 192 19.14 -16.52 -1.07
C LEU A 192 18.90 -16.57 -2.58
N ASP A 193 19.74 -17.29 -3.34
CA ASP A 193 19.70 -17.35 -4.80
C ASP A 193 19.65 -15.92 -5.43
N ILE A 194 20.55 -15.05 -4.94
CA ILE A 194 20.70 -13.68 -5.44
C ILE A 194 22.00 -13.62 -6.27
N ALA A 195 21.84 -13.42 -7.56
CA ALA A 195 22.96 -13.31 -8.49
C ALA A 195 23.89 -12.13 -8.13
N PRO A 196 25.23 -12.27 -8.31
CA PRO A 196 26.19 -11.20 -8.01
C PRO A 196 25.95 -9.89 -8.75
N THR A 197 25.30 -9.95 -9.91
CA THR A 197 24.97 -8.82 -10.79
C THR A 197 23.57 -8.28 -10.59
N ALA A 198 22.75 -8.93 -9.75
CA ALA A 198 21.35 -8.54 -9.52
C ALA A 198 21.24 -7.09 -9.01
N ARG A 199 20.22 -6.40 -9.50
CA ARG A 199 19.82 -5.07 -9.03
C ARG A 199 18.62 -5.18 -8.11
N ALA A 200 18.24 -4.08 -7.48
CA ALA A 200 17.07 -4.05 -6.59
C ALA A 200 15.78 -4.55 -7.27
N GLU A 201 15.57 -4.19 -8.52
CA GLU A 201 14.38 -4.57 -9.29
C GLU A 201 14.31 -6.05 -9.70
N ASP A 202 15.43 -6.78 -9.65
CA ASP A 202 15.50 -8.18 -10.03
C ASP A 202 15.09 -9.13 -8.89
N ILE A 203 15.00 -8.62 -7.65
CA ILE A 203 14.80 -9.42 -6.44
C ILE A 203 13.33 -9.56 -6.12
N SER A 204 12.86 -10.81 -5.96
CA SER A 204 11.48 -11.08 -5.56
C SER A 204 11.19 -10.64 -4.12
N VAL A 205 9.91 -10.41 -3.81
CA VAL A 205 9.46 -10.02 -2.46
C VAL A 205 9.90 -11.05 -1.41
N ASP A 206 9.73 -12.34 -1.68
CA ASP A 206 10.13 -13.41 -0.75
C ASP A 206 11.65 -13.41 -0.48
N ARG A 207 12.47 -13.10 -1.51
CA ARG A 207 13.92 -12.94 -1.32
C ARG A 207 14.26 -11.71 -0.49
N TYR A 208 13.55 -10.60 -0.65
CA TYR A 208 13.71 -9.43 0.21
C TYR A 208 13.37 -9.71 1.67
N ILE A 209 12.30 -10.47 1.93
CA ILE A 209 11.93 -10.89 3.30
C ILE A 209 13.06 -11.74 3.90
N ARG A 210 13.50 -12.78 3.20
CA ARG A 210 14.60 -13.64 3.66
C ARG A 210 15.92 -12.90 3.83
N LEU A 211 16.21 -11.90 3.00
CA LEU A 211 17.38 -11.04 3.12
C LEU A 211 17.34 -10.20 4.41
N ALA A 212 16.17 -9.62 4.72
CA ALA A 212 15.97 -8.87 5.96
C ALA A 212 16.11 -9.78 7.18
N ASP A 213 15.48 -10.96 7.16
CA ASP A 213 15.55 -11.94 8.25
C ASP A 213 16.99 -12.45 8.48
N ALA A 214 17.76 -12.68 7.41
CA ALA A 214 19.18 -13.05 7.51
C ALA A 214 20.03 -11.97 8.18
N LEU A 215 19.78 -10.69 7.87
CA LEU A 215 20.48 -9.56 8.50
C LEU A 215 20.07 -9.35 9.96
N VAL A 216 18.85 -9.64 10.33
CA VAL A 216 18.40 -9.68 11.74
C VAL A 216 19.08 -10.83 12.47
N ALA A 217 19.09 -12.03 11.90
CA ALA A 217 19.73 -13.21 12.50
C ALA A 217 21.26 -13.03 12.67
N ALA A 218 21.89 -12.27 11.78
CA ALA A 218 23.32 -11.92 11.87
C ALA A 218 23.62 -10.75 12.84
N GLY A 219 22.60 -10.19 13.50
CA GLY A 219 22.74 -9.05 14.42
C GLY A 219 23.10 -7.72 13.75
N VAL A 220 22.93 -7.61 12.44
CA VAL A 220 23.19 -6.38 11.66
C VAL A 220 22.05 -5.38 11.79
N LEU A 221 20.81 -5.89 11.82
CA LEU A 221 19.60 -5.09 12.00
C LEU A 221 18.85 -5.57 13.26
N SER A 222 18.15 -4.64 13.91
CA SER A 222 17.29 -4.98 15.06
C SER A 222 16.04 -5.74 14.64
N ALA A 223 15.59 -6.65 15.52
CA ALA A 223 14.28 -7.30 15.39
C ALA A 223 13.11 -6.40 15.88
N GLU A 224 13.44 -5.31 16.60
CA GLU A 224 12.48 -4.32 17.14
C GLU A 224 12.16 -3.20 16.13
#